data_2f499beb012ae0b983374938b8b00388
#
_entry.id   2f499beb012ae0b983374938b8b00388
#
_cell.length_a   1.000
_cell.length_b   1.000
_cell.length_c   1.000
_cell.angle_alpha   90.00
_cell.angle_beta   90.00
_cell.angle_gamma   90.00
#
_symmetry.space_group_name_H-M   'P 1'
#
loop_
_entity.id
_entity.type
_entity.pdbx_description
1 polymer ?
#
loop_
_entity_poly.entity_id
_entity_poly.type
_entity_poly.pdbx_seq_one_letter_code
_entity_poly.pdbx_strand_id
1 'polypeptide(L)'
;EHMNNHIEMTLANGATVTNGVLYEISYRARWLSGDNLLNTRLYFNRVARTTALPYPQLNGTPGAANSVAAGNIGPTFAQFQHQPVVPAAGQPVTVFVCAQDPQGVAACTVWWSVNGGAWSNAPMTLTDGVYVGIIPGQPTGRLVQFYVSAADALGAVATFPAKGADSGAFYRVNDGAADVAAAHNFRILMSPANVSLQYATTNLMSNENLPCTVIYDERQVFYDMAVRLKS
;
A
#
# COMPACT_ATOMS: atom_id res chain seq x y z
N GLU A 1 -0.19 -9.82 24.19
CA GLU A 1 1.12 -9.84 23.55
C GLU A 1 0.94 -9.58 22.06
N HIS A 2 1.51 -8.49 21.58
CA HIS A 2 1.53 -8.19 20.16
C HIS A 2 2.56 -9.11 19.50
N MET A 3 2.07 -10.11 18.78
CA MET A 3 2.96 -10.95 18.01
C MET A 3 3.11 -10.38 16.61
N ASN A 4 4.18 -9.62 16.44
CA ASN A 4 4.61 -9.17 15.14
C ASN A 4 5.18 -10.37 14.37
N ASN A 5 4.98 -10.39 13.06
CA ASN A 5 5.55 -11.37 12.13
C ASN A 5 5.46 -12.83 12.62
N HIS A 6 4.39 -13.51 12.27
CA HIS A 6 4.29 -14.94 12.59
C HIS A 6 3.89 -15.75 11.37
N ILE A 7 4.35 -17.00 11.34
CA ILE A 7 3.86 -18.05 10.47
C ILE A 7 3.06 -19.00 11.34
N GLU A 8 1.81 -19.19 11.00
CA GLU A 8 0.92 -20.14 11.65
C GLU A 8 0.51 -21.23 10.66
N MET A 9 0.52 -22.47 11.11
CA MET A 9 0.12 -23.60 10.29
C MET A 9 -0.59 -24.66 11.13
N THR A 10 -1.37 -25.47 10.46
CA THR A 10 -1.98 -26.67 11.00
C THR A 10 -1.42 -27.89 10.29
N LEU A 11 -1.52 -29.06 10.91
CA LEU A 11 -1.15 -30.30 10.24
C LEU A 11 -2.16 -30.62 9.12
N ALA A 12 -1.67 -31.28 8.06
CA ALA A 12 -2.51 -31.68 6.94
C ALA A 12 -3.67 -32.58 7.39
N ASN A 13 -4.82 -32.48 6.70
CA ASN A 13 -6.02 -33.30 6.94
C ASN A 13 -6.61 -33.19 8.37
N GLY A 14 -6.39 -32.07 9.06
CA GLY A 14 -6.91 -31.89 10.42
C GLY A 14 -6.25 -32.78 11.47
N ALA A 15 -5.09 -33.34 11.20
CA ALA A 15 -4.34 -34.17 12.14
C ALA A 15 -4.03 -33.36 13.42
N THR A 16 -4.07 -34.01 14.56
CA THR A 16 -3.75 -33.40 15.87
C THR A 16 -2.31 -33.64 16.26
N VAL A 17 -1.75 -32.70 17.01
CA VAL A 17 -0.41 -32.87 17.59
C VAL A 17 -0.47 -33.94 18.67
N THR A 18 0.40 -34.94 18.57
CA THR A 18 0.50 -36.04 19.52
C THR A 18 1.64 -35.79 20.49
N ASN A 19 1.37 -35.97 21.78
CA ASN A 19 2.38 -35.83 22.83
C ASN A 19 3.50 -36.87 22.66
N GLY A 20 4.75 -36.43 22.82
CA GLY A 20 5.93 -37.28 22.69
C GLY A 20 6.42 -37.51 21.26
N VAL A 21 5.73 -36.99 20.25
CA VAL A 21 6.16 -37.07 18.85
C VAL A 21 6.98 -35.82 18.51
N LEU A 22 8.14 -36.03 17.88
CA LEU A 22 8.97 -34.94 17.35
C LEU A 22 8.39 -34.49 16.00
N TYR A 23 8.13 -33.18 15.88
CA TYR A 23 7.71 -32.56 14.64
C TYR A 23 8.78 -31.60 14.15
N GLU A 24 9.10 -31.65 12.87
CA GLU A 24 9.99 -30.70 12.22
C GLU A 24 9.16 -29.67 11.44
N ILE A 25 9.45 -28.39 11.67
CA ILE A 25 8.89 -27.29 10.89
C ILE A 25 10.02 -26.66 10.08
N SER A 26 9.94 -26.78 8.75
CA SER A 26 10.92 -26.19 7.85
C SER A 26 10.29 -25.14 6.96
N TYR A 27 10.98 -24.02 6.75
CA TYR A 27 10.54 -22.93 5.88
C TYR A 27 11.74 -22.12 5.38
N ARG A 28 11.51 -21.34 4.33
CA ARG A 28 12.46 -20.33 3.87
C ARG A 28 11.87 -18.95 4.16
N ALA A 29 12.64 -18.12 4.86
CA ALA A 29 12.24 -16.76 5.16
C ALA A 29 13.39 -15.80 4.87
N ARG A 30 13.03 -14.60 4.40
CA ARG A 30 13.94 -13.48 4.20
C ARG A 30 13.29 -12.23 4.76
N TRP A 31 14.05 -11.49 5.57
CA TRP A 31 13.61 -10.17 6.02
C TRP A 31 13.59 -9.19 4.83
N LEU A 32 12.54 -8.40 4.72
CA LEU A 32 12.40 -7.35 3.70
C LEU A 32 12.31 -5.97 4.35
N SER A 33 11.52 -5.84 5.42
CA SER A 33 11.32 -4.58 6.14
C SER A 33 10.68 -4.86 7.51
N GLY A 34 10.69 -3.87 8.41
CA GLY A 34 10.06 -3.95 9.73
C GLY A 34 10.89 -4.73 10.76
N ASP A 35 10.22 -5.35 11.74
CA ASP A 35 10.88 -6.18 12.74
C ASP A 35 11.42 -7.47 12.12
N ASN A 36 12.64 -7.85 12.48
CA ASN A 36 13.29 -9.07 11.97
C ASN A 36 12.96 -10.33 12.80
N LEU A 37 12.18 -10.22 13.84
CA LEU A 37 11.76 -11.39 14.63
C LEU A 37 10.61 -12.10 13.95
N LEU A 38 10.80 -13.38 13.65
CA LEU A 38 9.78 -14.26 13.09
C LEU A 38 9.39 -15.32 14.11
N ASN A 39 8.10 -15.35 14.46
CA ASN A 39 7.52 -16.34 15.34
C ASN A 39 6.89 -17.46 14.52
N THR A 40 7.21 -18.71 14.83
CA THR A 40 6.52 -19.86 14.26
C THR A 40 5.50 -20.40 15.26
N ARG A 41 4.30 -20.72 14.76
CA ARG A 41 3.18 -21.22 15.56
C ARG A 41 2.58 -22.46 14.92
N LEU A 42 2.03 -23.31 15.78
CA LEU A 42 1.22 -24.44 15.39
C LEU A 42 -0.11 -24.38 16.16
N TYR A 43 -1.24 -24.53 15.46
CA TYR A 43 -2.58 -24.52 16.06
C TYR A 43 -2.81 -23.33 17.02
N PHE A 44 -2.81 -22.14 16.47
CA PHE A 44 -3.36 -20.92 17.04
C PHE A 44 -2.67 -20.32 18.28
N ASN A 45 -2.15 -21.09 19.21
CA ASN A 45 -1.55 -20.53 20.45
C ASN A 45 -0.28 -21.23 20.91
N ARG A 46 0.20 -22.19 20.16
CA ARG A 46 1.39 -22.92 20.54
C ARG A 46 2.59 -22.34 19.83
N VAL A 47 3.33 -21.49 20.52
CA VAL A 47 4.58 -20.92 20.00
C VAL A 47 5.59 -22.04 19.88
N ALA A 48 6.03 -22.33 18.69
CA ALA A 48 7.11 -23.29 18.47
C ALA A 48 8.46 -22.62 18.70
N ARG A 49 8.70 -21.44 18.11
CA ARG A 49 9.98 -20.74 18.21
C ARG A 49 9.88 -19.30 17.71
N THR A 50 10.71 -18.43 18.31
CA THR A 50 11.07 -17.11 17.78
C THR A 50 12.43 -17.20 17.12
N THR A 51 12.55 -16.74 15.89
CA THR A 51 13.80 -16.72 15.10
C THR A 51 14.10 -15.29 14.67
N ALA A 52 15.30 -14.81 14.94
CA ALA A 52 15.79 -13.56 14.39
C ALA A 52 16.29 -13.81 12.96
N LEU A 53 15.65 -13.18 11.97
CA LEU A 53 16.10 -13.23 10.58
C LEU A 53 17.28 -12.27 10.39
N PRO A 54 18.30 -12.63 9.61
CA PRO A 54 19.40 -11.73 9.32
C PRO A 54 18.92 -10.54 8.50
N TYR A 55 19.41 -9.36 8.84
CA TYR A 55 19.22 -8.18 8.00
C TYR A 55 20.01 -8.34 6.70
N PRO A 56 19.45 -7.93 5.54
CA PRO A 56 20.22 -7.85 4.30
C PRO A 56 21.42 -6.90 4.48
N GLN A 57 22.54 -7.24 3.85
CA GLN A 57 23.74 -6.38 3.88
C GLN A 57 23.54 -4.99 3.25
N LEU A 58 22.44 -4.80 2.50
CA LEU A 58 22.08 -3.53 1.85
C LEU A 58 21.21 -2.60 2.73
N ASN A 59 20.99 -2.93 4.00
CA ASN A 59 20.41 -1.97 4.95
C ASN A 59 21.46 -0.93 5.32
N GLY A 60 20.99 0.29 5.64
CA GLY A 60 21.87 1.35 6.09
C GLY A 60 22.85 0.87 7.16
N THR A 61 24.08 1.35 7.10
CA THR A 61 25.19 0.91 7.96
C THR A 61 25.53 2.04 8.95
N PRO A 62 24.87 2.14 10.12
CA PRO A 62 25.19 3.15 11.11
C PRO A 62 26.68 3.10 11.51
N GLY A 63 27.37 4.25 11.49
CA GLY A 63 28.80 4.33 11.80
C GLY A 63 29.77 3.94 10.67
N ALA A 64 29.25 3.62 9.49
CA ALA A 64 30.04 3.34 8.28
C ALA A 64 29.43 4.06 7.06
N ALA A 65 30.09 3.99 5.91
CA ALA A 65 29.51 4.48 4.66
C ALA A 65 28.19 3.78 4.38
N ASN A 66 27.16 4.54 4.00
CA ASN A 66 25.82 3.97 3.73
C ASN A 66 25.88 2.96 2.58
N SER A 67 25.61 1.69 2.86
CA SER A 67 25.65 0.60 1.88
C SER A 67 24.57 0.72 0.79
N VAL A 68 23.56 1.58 0.99
CA VAL A 68 22.51 1.89 0.01
C VAL A 68 22.62 3.30 -0.55
N ALA A 69 23.79 3.96 -0.39
CA ALA A 69 24.01 5.25 -1.01
C ALA A 69 23.93 5.11 -2.52
N ALA A 70 23.13 5.97 -3.14
CA ALA A 70 23.04 6.11 -4.58
C ALA A 70 23.62 7.48 -4.98
N GLY A 71 24.32 7.53 -6.10
CA GLY A 71 24.86 8.80 -6.65
C GLY A 71 23.75 9.73 -7.17
N ASN A 72 22.61 9.18 -7.50
CA ASN A 72 21.40 9.88 -7.90
C ASN A 72 20.16 9.12 -7.39
N ILE A 73 19.16 9.85 -6.91
CA ILE A 73 17.85 9.33 -6.50
C ILE A 73 16.79 10.14 -7.22
N GLY A 74 15.67 9.50 -7.57
CA GLY A 74 14.58 10.19 -8.27
C GLY A 74 13.90 11.26 -7.41
N PRO A 75 13.03 12.07 -8.04
CA PRO A 75 12.37 13.21 -7.41
C PRO A 75 11.65 12.90 -6.10
N THR A 76 11.65 13.86 -5.20
CA THR A 76 10.85 13.85 -3.97
C THR A 76 9.49 14.47 -4.23
N PHE A 77 8.46 14.02 -3.47
CA PHE A 77 7.09 14.46 -3.67
C PHE A 77 6.49 15.10 -2.41
N ALA A 78 5.59 16.06 -2.63
CA ALA A 78 4.80 16.70 -1.60
C ALA A 78 3.41 17.07 -2.15
N GLN A 79 2.47 17.38 -1.27
CA GLN A 79 1.13 17.89 -1.60
C GLN A 79 0.35 17.03 -2.59
N PHE A 80 0.49 15.70 -2.50
CA PHE A 80 -0.27 14.77 -3.33
C PHE A 80 -1.75 14.79 -2.95
N GLN A 81 -2.61 15.09 -3.92
CA GLN A 81 -4.06 15.13 -3.73
C GLN A 81 -4.80 14.94 -5.05
N HIS A 82 -6.09 14.65 -4.99
CA HIS A 82 -6.99 14.65 -6.13
C HIS A 82 -8.26 15.44 -5.86
N GLN A 83 -8.86 15.97 -6.90
CA GLN A 83 -10.11 16.73 -6.86
C GLN A 83 -11.00 16.36 -8.06
N PRO A 84 -12.34 16.19 -7.84
CA PRO A 84 -13.01 16.17 -6.54
C PRO A 84 -12.70 14.89 -5.75
N VAL A 85 -12.86 14.93 -4.43
CA VAL A 85 -12.58 13.79 -3.53
C VAL A 85 -13.47 12.58 -3.86
N VAL A 86 -14.75 12.83 -4.13
CA VAL A 86 -15.70 11.83 -4.60
C VAL A 86 -16.34 12.37 -5.89
N PRO A 87 -15.80 12.02 -7.06
CA PRO A 87 -16.30 12.52 -8.34
C PRO A 87 -17.70 11.98 -8.68
N ALA A 88 -18.49 12.77 -9.36
CA ALA A 88 -19.74 12.31 -9.98
C ALA A 88 -19.44 11.37 -11.17
N ALA A 89 -20.45 10.60 -11.61
CA ALA A 89 -20.33 9.76 -12.80
C ALA A 89 -19.91 10.58 -14.01
N GLY A 90 -18.90 10.15 -14.74
CA GLY A 90 -18.34 10.83 -15.91
C GLY A 90 -17.52 12.10 -15.60
N GLN A 91 -17.40 12.51 -14.34
CA GLN A 91 -16.61 13.67 -13.97
C GLN A 91 -15.12 13.32 -13.96
N PRO A 92 -14.26 14.06 -14.70
CA PRO A 92 -12.81 13.90 -14.62
C PRO A 92 -12.28 14.23 -13.23
N VAL A 93 -11.16 13.58 -12.87
CA VAL A 93 -10.44 13.82 -11.59
C VAL A 93 -9.10 14.45 -11.92
N THR A 94 -8.82 15.57 -11.29
CA THR A 94 -7.52 16.25 -11.37
C THR A 94 -6.64 15.79 -10.23
N VAL A 95 -5.43 15.32 -10.55
CA VAL A 95 -4.40 14.93 -9.59
C VAL A 95 -3.35 16.02 -9.53
N PHE A 96 -2.95 16.40 -8.34
CA PHE A 96 -1.95 17.42 -8.04
C PHE A 96 -0.80 16.82 -7.25
N VAL A 97 0.42 17.23 -7.56
CA VAL A 97 1.60 16.89 -6.78
C VAL A 97 2.72 17.91 -7.00
N CYS A 98 3.45 18.25 -5.94
CA CYS A 98 4.73 18.92 -6.08
C CYS A 98 5.82 17.85 -6.21
N ALA A 99 6.60 17.89 -7.27
CA ALA A 99 7.76 17.03 -7.44
C ALA A 99 9.01 17.93 -7.56
N GLN A 100 10.08 17.60 -6.84
CA GLN A 100 11.31 18.39 -6.80
C GLN A 100 12.52 17.46 -6.83
N ASP A 101 13.55 17.93 -7.53
CA ASP A 101 14.82 17.25 -7.64
C ASP A 101 15.95 18.27 -7.88
N PRO A 102 17.15 18.13 -7.28
CA PRO A 102 18.28 19.02 -7.50
C PRO A 102 18.74 19.10 -8.97
N GLN A 103 18.57 18.03 -9.74
CA GLN A 103 18.87 17.94 -11.16
C GLN A 103 17.71 18.40 -12.05
N GLY A 104 16.58 18.74 -11.45
CA GLY A 104 15.32 19.06 -12.12
C GLY A 104 14.49 17.83 -12.45
N VAL A 105 13.18 18.04 -12.57
CA VAL A 105 12.22 17.01 -12.95
C VAL A 105 12.01 17.05 -14.46
N ALA A 106 12.44 16.00 -15.16
CA ALA A 106 12.32 15.89 -16.61
C ALA A 106 10.94 15.44 -17.07
N ALA A 107 10.26 14.59 -16.28
CA ALA A 107 8.92 14.09 -16.59
C ALA A 107 8.15 13.78 -15.30
N CYS A 108 6.84 14.02 -15.34
CA CYS A 108 5.90 13.59 -14.30
C CYS A 108 4.67 12.97 -14.97
N THR A 109 4.21 11.83 -14.48
CA THR A 109 3.14 11.03 -15.10
C THR A 109 2.18 10.55 -14.04
N VAL A 110 0.88 10.71 -14.26
CA VAL A 110 -0.16 10.08 -13.46
C VAL A 110 -0.54 8.73 -14.07
N TRP A 111 -0.64 7.71 -13.23
CA TRP A 111 -1.04 6.35 -13.57
C TRP A 111 -2.32 6.00 -12.85
N TRP A 112 -3.24 5.27 -13.51
CA TRP A 112 -4.46 4.80 -12.87
C TRP A 112 -4.88 3.42 -13.39
N SER A 113 -5.60 2.70 -12.54
CA SER A 113 -6.25 1.43 -12.84
C SER A 113 -7.68 1.46 -12.30
N VAL A 114 -8.62 0.97 -13.09
CA VAL A 114 -10.06 0.94 -12.75
C VAL A 114 -10.44 -0.47 -12.32
N ASN A 115 -10.97 -0.64 -11.09
CA ASN A 115 -11.38 -1.92 -10.50
C ASN A 115 -10.31 -3.02 -10.57
N GLY A 116 -9.03 -2.65 -10.47
CA GLY A 116 -7.92 -3.60 -10.57
C GLY A 116 -7.63 -4.10 -11.99
N GLY A 117 -8.12 -3.40 -13.00
CA GLY A 117 -7.84 -3.68 -14.42
C GLY A 117 -6.46 -3.19 -14.87
N ALA A 118 -6.25 -3.12 -16.18
CA ALA A 118 -5.00 -2.63 -16.76
C ALA A 118 -4.69 -1.18 -16.34
N TRP A 119 -3.41 -0.87 -16.20
CA TRP A 119 -2.92 0.48 -15.95
C TRP A 119 -2.94 1.34 -17.20
N SER A 120 -3.43 2.55 -17.06
CA SER A 120 -3.36 3.65 -18.03
C SER A 120 -2.54 4.77 -17.45
N ASN A 121 -2.07 5.70 -18.28
CA ASN A 121 -1.30 6.84 -17.83
C ASN A 121 -1.54 8.08 -18.70
N ALA A 122 -1.16 9.24 -18.15
CA ALA A 122 -1.10 10.51 -18.87
C ALA A 122 0.03 11.37 -18.31
N PRO A 123 0.69 12.19 -19.17
CA PRO A 123 1.65 13.15 -18.70
C PRO A 123 0.98 14.21 -17.83
N MET A 124 1.72 14.70 -16.83
CA MET A 124 1.30 15.83 -15.98
C MET A 124 2.00 17.11 -16.44
N THR A 125 1.30 18.22 -16.35
CA THR A 125 1.81 19.53 -16.74
C THR A 125 2.21 20.32 -15.49
N LEU A 126 3.40 20.94 -15.51
CA LEU A 126 3.84 21.83 -14.45
C LEU A 126 3.11 23.19 -14.58
N THR A 127 2.38 23.58 -13.54
CA THR A 127 1.68 24.86 -13.46
C THR A 127 1.91 25.45 -12.07
N ASP A 128 2.51 26.61 -11.99
CA ASP A 128 2.81 27.35 -10.74
C ASP A 128 3.51 26.47 -9.67
N GLY A 129 4.44 25.64 -10.08
CA GLY A 129 5.22 24.77 -9.18
C GLY A 129 4.54 23.46 -8.78
N VAL A 130 3.33 23.19 -9.31
CA VAL A 130 2.56 21.98 -9.07
C VAL A 130 2.36 21.22 -10.37
N TYR A 131 2.60 19.92 -10.38
CA TYR A 131 2.26 19.05 -11.49
C TYR A 131 0.78 18.71 -11.43
N VAL A 132 0.09 18.91 -12.55
CA VAL A 132 -1.35 18.70 -12.71
C VAL A 132 -1.59 17.65 -13.78
N GLY A 133 -2.30 16.58 -13.43
CA GLY A 133 -2.69 15.51 -14.34
C GLY A 133 -4.20 15.26 -14.26
N ILE A 134 -4.78 14.71 -15.33
CA ILE A 134 -6.22 14.44 -15.40
C ILE A 134 -6.44 12.94 -15.62
N ILE A 135 -7.22 12.33 -14.73
CA ILE A 135 -7.79 11.00 -14.92
C ILE A 135 -9.17 11.16 -15.55
N PRO A 136 -9.46 10.53 -16.71
CA PRO A 136 -10.77 10.63 -17.35
C PRO A 136 -11.91 10.16 -16.43
N GLY A 137 -13.07 10.78 -16.57
CA GLY A 137 -14.26 10.44 -15.80
C GLY A 137 -14.66 8.97 -15.97
N GLN A 138 -15.08 8.34 -14.88
CA GLN A 138 -15.46 6.94 -14.82
C GLN A 138 -16.95 6.79 -14.47
N PRO A 139 -17.59 5.66 -14.83
CA PRO A 139 -18.98 5.38 -14.41
C PRO A 139 -19.15 5.33 -12.89
N THR A 140 -20.41 5.48 -12.43
CA THR A 140 -20.76 5.41 -11.01
C THR A 140 -20.23 4.14 -10.32
N GLY A 141 -19.78 4.27 -9.06
CA GLY A 141 -19.33 3.17 -8.20
C GLY A 141 -17.97 2.58 -8.58
N ARG A 142 -17.31 3.03 -9.65
CA ARG A 142 -15.98 2.53 -10.03
C ARG A 142 -14.94 2.93 -8.99
N LEU A 143 -14.12 1.96 -8.61
CA LEU A 143 -12.94 2.16 -7.79
C LEU A 143 -11.75 2.44 -8.70
N VAL A 144 -11.06 3.55 -8.47
CA VAL A 144 -9.86 3.92 -9.22
C VAL A 144 -8.68 3.95 -8.27
N GLN A 145 -7.68 3.14 -8.56
CA GLN A 145 -6.36 3.21 -7.93
C GLN A 145 -5.46 4.10 -8.78
N PHE A 146 -4.63 4.93 -8.16
CA PHE A 146 -3.73 5.81 -8.91
C PHE A 146 -2.45 6.11 -8.13
N TYR A 147 -1.42 6.48 -8.86
CA TYR A 147 -0.16 6.97 -8.32
C TYR A 147 0.49 7.90 -9.34
N VAL A 148 1.52 8.62 -8.92
CA VAL A 148 2.36 9.42 -9.83
C VAL A 148 3.76 8.85 -9.89
N SER A 149 4.42 9.01 -11.04
CA SER A 149 5.85 8.77 -11.21
C SER A 149 6.50 10.02 -11.75
N ALA A 150 7.72 10.30 -11.31
CA ALA A 150 8.52 11.35 -11.88
C ALA A 150 9.95 10.87 -12.10
N ALA A 151 10.55 11.35 -13.19
CA ALA A 151 11.96 11.13 -13.54
C ALA A 151 12.73 12.45 -13.45
N ASP A 152 13.94 12.40 -12.93
CA ASP A 152 14.87 13.52 -12.97
C ASP A 152 15.58 13.63 -14.34
N ALA A 153 16.41 14.66 -14.50
CA ALA A 153 17.17 14.88 -15.73
C ALA A 153 18.28 13.84 -15.98
N LEU A 154 18.66 13.07 -14.98
CA LEU A 154 19.65 11.99 -15.07
C LEU A 154 19.01 10.60 -15.23
N GLY A 155 17.66 10.51 -15.25
CA GLY A 155 16.91 9.31 -15.51
C GLY A 155 16.56 8.48 -14.26
N ALA A 156 16.85 8.95 -13.04
CA ALA A 156 16.36 8.28 -11.85
C ALA A 156 14.85 8.54 -11.66
N VAL A 157 14.12 7.49 -11.31
CA VAL A 157 12.66 7.52 -11.21
C VAL A 157 12.23 7.29 -9.77
N ALA A 158 11.25 8.06 -9.32
CA ALA A 158 10.55 7.84 -8.06
C ALA A 158 9.03 7.81 -8.29
N THR A 159 8.31 7.21 -7.36
CA THR A 159 6.83 7.13 -7.37
C THR A 159 6.25 7.66 -6.07
N PHE A 160 5.03 8.18 -6.16
CA PHE A 160 4.27 8.54 -4.97
C PHE A 160 2.79 8.14 -5.10
N PRO A 161 2.23 7.42 -4.12
CA PRO A 161 2.92 6.84 -2.96
C PRO A 161 4.07 5.91 -3.36
N ALA A 162 5.02 5.70 -2.46
CA ALA A 162 6.31 5.08 -2.75
C ALA A 162 6.24 3.66 -3.34
N LYS A 163 5.14 2.94 -3.11
CA LYS A 163 4.90 1.59 -3.65
C LYS A 163 4.32 1.59 -5.07
N GLY A 164 4.06 2.77 -5.66
CA GLY A 164 3.51 2.89 -7.02
C GLY A 164 2.23 2.07 -7.19
N ALA A 165 2.24 1.11 -8.10
CA ALA A 165 1.09 0.25 -8.40
C ALA A 165 0.58 -0.59 -7.21
N ASP A 166 1.41 -0.83 -6.20
CA ASP A 166 1.06 -1.56 -4.98
C ASP A 166 0.62 -0.62 -3.84
N SER A 167 0.47 0.67 -4.11
CA SER A 167 0.09 1.66 -3.11
C SER A 167 -1.40 1.66 -2.81
N GLY A 168 -1.76 2.26 -1.66
CA GLY A 168 -3.13 2.44 -1.21
C GLY A 168 -3.74 3.80 -1.58
N ALA A 169 -3.44 4.38 -2.74
CA ALA A 169 -4.10 5.60 -3.19
C ALA A 169 -5.29 5.26 -4.09
N PHE A 170 -6.50 5.53 -3.59
CA PHE A 170 -7.76 5.20 -4.25
C PHE A 170 -8.75 6.37 -4.17
N TYR A 171 -9.64 6.46 -5.15
CA TYR A 171 -10.93 7.13 -5.01
C TYR A 171 -12.04 6.25 -5.56
N ARG A 172 -13.28 6.56 -5.19
CA ARG A 172 -14.47 5.92 -5.74
C ARG A 172 -15.38 6.98 -6.36
N VAL A 173 -15.83 6.70 -7.57
CA VAL A 173 -16.89 7.50 -8.20
C VAL A 173 -18.17 7.35 -7.38
N ASN A 174 -18.86 8.44 -7.14
CA ASN A 174 -20.05 8.51 -6.29
C ASN A 174 -20.99 7.33 -6.60
N ASP A 175 -21.27 6.53 -5.58
CA ASP A 175 -22.13 5.35 -5.63
C ASP A 175 -23.46 5.54 -4.88
N GLY A 176 -23.68 6.75 -4.32
CA GLY A 176 -24.85 7.06 -3.52
C GLY A 176 -24.89 6.42 -2.15
N ALA A 177 -23.81 5.71 -1.73
CA ALA A 177 -23.78 4.95 -0.49
C ALA A 177 -23.45 5.80 0.75
N ALA A 178 -23.03 7.06 0.59
CA ALA A 178 -22.76 7.92 1.73
C ALA A 178 -24.07 8.31 2.44
N ASP A 179 -24.16 8.03 3.74
CA ASP A 179 -25.21 8.54 4.57
C ASP A 179 -24.89 9.99 4.97
N VAL A 180 -25.41 10.93 4.20
CA VAL A 180 -25.20 12.36 4.45
C VAL A 180 -25.96 12.89 5.69
N ALA A 181 -26.87 12.09 6.25
CA ALA A 181 -27.59 12.40 7.49
C ALA A 181 -26.86 11.90 8.73
N ALA A 182 -25.85 11.04 8.58
CA ALA A 182 -25.01 10.59 9.68
C ALA A 182 -24.16 11.73 10.22
N ALA A 183 -23.82 11.68 11.50
CA ALA A 183 -22.93 12.67 12.13
C ALA A 183 -21.56 12.70 11.45
N HIS A 184 -21.06 11.53 11.05
CA HIS A 184 -19.81 11.35 10.31
C HIS A 184 -19.88 10.09 9.46
N ASN A 185 -19.18 10.08 8.32
CA ASN A 185 -19.01 8.89 7.53
C ASN A 185 -17.52 8.64 7.20
N PHE A 186 -17.18 7.36 7.02
CA PHE A 186 -15.86 6.92 6.60
C PHE A 186 -16.00 5.95 5.43
N ARG A 187 -15.27 6.22 4.37
CA ARG A 187 -15.05 5.25 3.29
C ARG A 187 -13.65 4.66 3.44
N ILE A 188 -13.56 3.33 3.50
CA ILE A 188 -12.28 2.61 3.45
C ILE A 188 -12.22 1.97 2.07
N LEU A 189 -11.34 2.48 1.22
CA LEU A 189 -11.20 2.03 -0.17
C LEU A 189 -9.96 1.15 -0.30
N MET A 190 -10.15 -0.05 -0.83
CA MET A 190 -9.11 -1.06 -1.01
C MET A 190 -9.24 -1.70 -2.39
N SER A 191 -8.16 -2.29 -2.89
CA SER A 191 -8.24 -3.13 -4.10
C SER A 191 -9.18 -4.32 -3.87
N PRO A 192 -9.86 -4.83 -4.91
CA PRO A 192 -10.71 -6.03 -4.78
C PRO A 192 -9.94 -7.24 -4.22
N ALA A 193 -8.67 -7.39 -4.58
CA ALA A 193 -7.80 -8.45 -4.08
C ALA A 193 -7.58 -8.32 -2.56
N ASN A 194 -7.30 -7.10 -2.08
CA ASN A 194 -7.10 -6.85 -0.64
C ASN A 194 -8.39 -7.01 0.17
N VAL A 195 -9.54 -6.62 -0.40
CA VAL A 195 -10.84 -6.90 0.23
C VAL A 195 -11.06 -8.40 0.37
N SER A 196 -10.80 -9.18 -0.68
CA SER A 196 -10.93 -10.64 -0.63
C SER A 196 -9.95 -11.26 0.38
N LEU A 197 -8.70 -10.78 0.42
CA LEU A 197 -7.70 -11.24 1.36
C LEU A 197 -8.09 -10.90 2.81
N GLN A 198 -8.60 -9.70 3.08
CA GLN A 198 -8.99 -9.27 4.42
C GLN A 198 -10.02 -10.21 5.06
N TYR A 199 -10.96 -10.72 4.26
CA TYR A 199 -12.02 -11.61 4.74
C TYR A 199 -11.72 -13.10 4.50
N ALA A 200 -10.57 -13.44 3.96
CA ALA A 200 -10.16 -14.83 3.82
C ALA A 200 -9.91 -15.45 5.20
N THR A 201 -10.35 -16.68 5.41
CA THR A 201 -10.19 -17.41 6.69
C THR A 201 -8.73 -17.53 7.11
N THR A 202 -7.81 -17.59 6.15
CA THR A 202 -6.37 -17.63 6.38
C THR A 202 -5.79 -16.29 6.87
N ASN A 203 -6.53 -15.19 6.68
CA ASN A 203 -6.09 -13.84 7.05
C ASN A 203 -6.80 -13.23 8.26
N LEU A 204 -7.91 -13.82 8.73
CA LEU A 204 -8.72 -13.26 9.83
C LEU A 204 -7.92 -12.99 11.11
N MET A 205 -6.88 -13.78 11.37
CA MET A 205 -5.99 -13.64 12.52
C MET A 205 -4.63 -13.05 12.16
N SER A 206 -4.46 -12.59 10.93
CA SER A 206 -3.22 -11.96 10.49
C SER A 206 -3.05 -10.57 11.10
N ASN A 207 -1.79 -10.20 11.39
CA ASN A 207 -1.41 -8.84 11.69
C ASN A 207 -0.98 -8.06 10.44
N GLU A 208 -1.20 -8.62 9.25
CA GLU A 208 -0.87 -7.95 8.01
C GLU A 208 -1.74 -6.71 7.81
N ASN A 209 -1.08 -5.61 7.55
CA ASN A 209 -1.71 -4.35 7.22
C ASN A 209 -1.91 -4.26 5.71
N LEU A 210 -3.16 -4.14 5.28
CA LEU A 210 -3.51 -4.02 3.87
C LEU A 210 -3.61 -2.55 3.46
N PRO A 211 -3.01 -2.14 2.33
CA PRO A 211 -3.04 -0.75 1.89
C PRO A 211 -4.45 -0.30 1.52
N CYS A 212 -4.81 0.90 1.96
CA CYS A 212 -6.11 1.50 1.70
C CYS A 212 -6.03 3.02 1.60
N THR A 213 -7.12 3.63 1.13
CA THR A 213 -7.41 5.06 1.30
C THR A 213 -8.59 5.21 2.23
N VAL A 214 -8.52 6.16 3.16
CA VAL A 214 -9.64 6.54 4.01
C VAL A 214 -10.15 7.90 3.55
N ILE A 215 -11.46 8.01 3.30
CA ILE A 215 -12.14 9.27 3.03
C ILE A 215 -13.07 9.55 4.20
N TYR A 216 -12.91 10.72 4.81
CA TYR A 216 -13.72 11.18 5.93
C TYR A 216 -14.68 12.28 5.48
N ASP A 217 -15.96 12.11 5.78
CA ASP A 217 -17.05 13.04 5.46
C ASP A 217 -17.09 13.48 3.99
N GLU A 218 -16.70 12.61 3.06
CA GLU A 218 -16.63 12.87 1.61
C GLU A 218 -15.73 14.08 1.24
N ARG A 219 -14.85 14.52 2.15
CA ARG A 219 -14.08 15.77 2.03
C ARG A 219 -12.59 15.62 2.27
N GLN A 220 -12.21 14.82 3.27
CA GLN A 220 -10.80 14.62 3.63
C GLN A 220 -10.32 13.28 3.17
N VAL A 221 -9.14 13.24 2.57
CA VAL A 221 -8.54 12.00 2.03
C VAL A 221 -7.23 11.71 2.74
N PHE A 222 -7.08 10.47 3.17
CA PHE A 222 -5.85 9.93 3.74
C PHE A 222 -5.42 8.75 2.87
N TYR A 223 -4.35 8.96 2.08
CA TYR A 223 -3.81 7.94 1.19
C TYR A 223 -2.82 7.02 1.88
N ASP A 224 -2.61 5.87 1.28
CA ASP A 224 -1.62 4.84 1.68
C ASP A 224 -1.70 4.50 3.17
N MET A 225 -2.92 4.53 3.69
CA MET A 225 -3.25 4.06 5.03
C MET A 225 -3.21 2.55 5.08
N ALA A 226 -3.23 2.01 6.28
CA ALA A 226 -3.19 0.58 6.52
C ALA A 226 -4.39 0.14 7.35
N VAL A 227 -5.05 -0.94 6.92
CA VAL A 227 -6.19 -1.52 7.61
C VAL A 227 -5.98 -3.01 7.84
N ARG A 228 -6.47 -3.51 8.97
CA ARG A 228 -6.56 -4.94 9.28
C ARG A 228 -7.81 -5.21 10.11
N LEU A 229 -8.30 -6.44 10.05
CA LEU A 229 -9.31 -6.88 11.02
C LEU A 229 -8.65 -7.02 12.39
N LYS A 230 -9.40 -6.65 13.41
CA LYS A 230 -9.05 -6.90 14.81
C LYS A 230 -9.91 -8.04 15.30
N SER A 231 -9.30 -9.13 15.73
CA SER A 231 -9.95 -10.22 16.46
C SER A 231 -9.94 -9.94 17.96
#